data_0c5d25bd81df5fe7a2ab930b505757ab
#
_entry.id   0c5d25bd81df5fe7a2ab930b505757ab
#
_cell.length_a   1.000
_cell.length_b   1.000
_cell.length_c   1.000
_cell.angle_alpha   90.00
_cell.angle_beta   90.00
_cell.angle_gamma   90.00
#
_symmetry.space_group_name_H-M   'P 1'
#
loop_
_entity.id
_entity.type
_entity.pdbx_description
1 polymer ?
#
loop_
_entity_poly.entity_id
_entity_poly.type
_entity_poly.pdbx_seq_one_letter_code
_entity_poly.pdbx_strand_id
1 'polypeptide(L)'
;MSELLFECYSIPEICFGVDALFALHENCDGEEISKTTDALIISCGFHTVHVIPVLNGEVYTEGIRRINVGGFHLVNFLHRGLQLKYSAHINNITVIAVQKAFLKDLV
;
A
#
# COMPACT_ATOMS: atom_id res chain seq x y z
N MET A 1 2.28 -7.69 -19.52
CA MET A 1 0.91 -7.24 -19.11
C MET A 1 0.11 -6.66 -20.28
N SER A 2 0.63 -5.73 -21.05
CA SER A 2 -0.09 -5.12 -22.19
C SER A 2 -0.55 -6.15 -23.23
N GLU A 3 0.31 -7.09 -23.59
CA GLU A 3 -0.01 -8.16 -24.52
C GLU A 3 -1.19 -9.02 -24.05
N LEU A 4 -1.21 -9.39 -22.78
CA LEU A 4 -2.33 -10.14 -22.18
C LEU A 4 -3.65 -9.35 -22.26
N LEU A 5 -3.63 -8.07 -21.94
CA LEU A 5 -4.82 -7.22 -21.95
C LEU A 5 -5.35 -6.98 -23.37
N PHE A 6 -4.49 -6.72 -24.34
CA PHE A 6 -4.89 -6.48 -25.74
C PHE A 6 -5.32 -7.77 -26.46
N GLU A 7 -4.56 -8.85 -26.32
CA GLU A 7 -4.78 -10.09 -27.08
C GLU A 7 -5.79 -11.02 -26.39
N CYS A 8 -5.68 -11.23 -25.07
CA CYS A 8 -6.54 -12.18 -24.36
C CYS A 8 -7.89 -11.57 -23.95
N TYR A 9 -7.92 -10.30 -23.56
CA TYR A 9 -9.12 -9.64 -23.07
C TYR A 9 -9.71 -8.60 -24.04
N SER A 10 -9.06 -8.37 -25.17
CA SER A 10 -9.53 -7.45 -26.23
C SER A 10 -9.84 -6.03 -25.72
N ILE A 11 -9.02 -5.52 -24.80
CA ILE A 11 -9.16 -4.18 -24.25
C ILE A 11 -8.68 -3.16 -25.29
N PRO A 12 -9.50 -2.15 -25.67
CA PRO A 12 -9.14 -1.22 -26.74
C PRO A 12 -8.02 -0.24 -26.36
N GLU A 13 -7.96 0.19 -25.11
CA GLU A 13 -6.99 1.17 -24.65
C GLU A 13 -6.47 0.83 -23.25
N ILE A 14 -5.18 1.07 -23.01
CA ILE A 14 -4.52 0.86 -21.73
C ILE A 14 -3.74 2.13 -21.33
N CYS A 15 -3.89 2.55 -20.07
CA CYS A 15 -3.10 3.61 -19.48
C CYS A 15 -2.43 3.09 -18.21
N PHE A 16 -1.12 3.30 -18.08
CA PHE A 16 -0.36 2.99 -16.88
C PHE A 16 -0.17 4.24 -16.03
N GLY A 17 -0.36 4.11 -14.74
CA GLY A 17 -0.16 5.21 -13.81
C GLY A 17 0.33 4.74 -12.45
N VAL A 18 0.66 5.69 -11.58
CA VAL A 18 1.05 5.42 -10.20
C VAL A 18 -0.20 5.47 -9.32
N ASP A 19 -0.50 4.39 -8.63
CA ASP A 19 -1.68 4.21 -7.78
C ASP A 19 -1.77 5.27 -6.66
N ALA A 20 -0.64 5.61 -6.05
CA ALA A 20 -0.58 6.63 -5.01
C ALA A 20 -1.03 8.01 -5.50
N LEU A 21 -0.71 8.38 -6.74
CA LEU A 21 -1.15 9.64 -7.35
C LEU A 21 -2.65 9.64 -7.64
N PHE A 22 -3.21 8.51 -8.04
CA PHE A 22 -4.65 8.37 -8.21
C PHE A 22 -5.40 8.51 -6.89
N ALA A 23 -4.85 7.97 -5.80
CA ALA A 23 -5.40 8.15 -4.47
C ALA A 23 -5.39 9.62 -4.03
N LEU A 24 -4.34 10.37 -4.32
CA LEU A 24 -4.29 11.80 -4.08
C LEU A 24 -5.36 12.54 -4.88
N HIS A 25 -5.49 12.21 -6.15
CA HIS A 25 -6.48 12.83 -7.03
C HIS A 25 -7.91 12.62 -6.55
N GLU A 26 -8.22 11.40 -6.12
CA GLU A 26 -9.54 11.06 -5.55
C GLU A 26 -9.85 11.83 -4.26
N ASN A 27 -8.85 12.04 -3.41
CA ASN A 27 -9.00 12.78 -2.15
C ASN A 27 -9.06 14.31 -2.32
N CYS A 28 -8.82 14.82 -3.50
CA CYS A 28 -8.96 16.25 -3.80
C CYS A 28 -10.39 16.66 -4.20
N ASP A 29 -11.41 15.89 -3.81
CA ASP A 29 -12.86 16.17 -4.03
C ASP A 29 -13.24 16.47 -5.48
N GLY A 30 -12.55 15.85 -6.43
CA GLY A 30 -12.80 16.03 -7.86
C GLY A 30 -12.24 17.34 -8.45
N GLU A 31 -11.55 18.14 -7.65
CA GLU A 31 -10.76 19.25 -8.16
C GLU A 31 -9.48 18.75 -8.81
N GLU A 32 -9.10 19.36 -9.92
CA GLU A 32 -7.81 19.05 -10.54
C GLU A 32 -6.67 19.40 -9.58
N ILE A 33 -5.66 18.53 -9.52
CA ILE A 33 -4.43 18.83 -8.79
C ILE A 33 -3.83 20.10 -9.37
N SER A 34 -3.96 21.20 -8.63
CA SER A 34 -3.46 22.49 -9.06
C SER A 34 -1.94 22.56 -8.94
N LYS A 35 -1.32 23.47 -9.67
CA LYS A 35 0.12 23.74 -9.57
C LYS A 35 0.57 24.22 -8.18
N THR A 36 -0.37 24.51 -7.29
CA THR A 36 -0.11 24.95 -5.92
C THR A 36 -0.40 23.88 -4.89
N THR A 37 -0.77 22.67 -5.32
CA THR A 37 -1.07 21.56 -4.41
C THR A 37 0.22 20.96 -3.85
N ASP A 38 0.38 21.04 -2.54
CA ASP A 38 1.45 20.37 -1.82
C ASP A 38 0.87 19.22 -0.99
N ALA A 39 1.45 18.04 -1.11
CA ALA A 39 0.99 16.87 -0.39
C ALA A 39 2.13 15.89 -0.10
N LEU A 40 1.94 15.09 0.93
CA LEU A 40 2.82 13.97 1.23
C LEU A 40 1.99 12.69 1.18
N ILE A 41 2.31 11.82 0.25
CA ILE A 41 1.63 10.54 0.10
C ILE A 41 2.44 9.48 0.83
N ILE A 42 1.79 8.79 1.78
CA ILE A 42 2.39 7.66 2.48
C ILE A 42 1.59 6.41 2.09
N SER A 43 2.19 5.56 1.27
CA SER A 43 1.58 4.32 0.82
C SER A 43 2.11 3.14 1.63
N CYS A 44 1.27 2.63 2.53
CA CYS A 44 1.60 1.51 3.39
C CYS A 44 1.20 0.19 2.70
N GLY A 45 2.15 -0.44 2.04
CA GLY A 45 1.95 -1.71 1.35
C GLY A 45 2.19 -2.94 2.23
N PHE A 46 2.06 -4.11 1.62
CA PHE A 46 2.29 -5.37 2.31
C PHE A 46 3.77 -5.66 2.57
N HIS A 47 4.63 -5.36 1.63
CA HIS A 47 6.08 -5.58 1.76
C HIS A 47 6.88 -4.30 1.98
N THR A 48 6.39 -3.16 1.50
CA THR A 48 7.11 -1.89 1.51
C THR A 48 6.20 -0.73 1.82
N VAL A 49 6.79 0.32 2.36
CA VAL A 49 6.15 1.63 2.51
C VAL A 49 6.84 2.61 1.58
N HIS A 50 6.08 3.35 0.81
CA HIS A 50 6.56 4.42 -0.04
C HIS A 50 6.12 5.78 0.51
N VAL A 51 7.04 6.72 0.55
CA VAL A 51 6.79 8.11 0.89
C VAL A 51 7.06 8.96 -0.34
N ILE A 52 6.04 9.60 -0.86
CA ILE A 52 6.08 10.35 -2.13
C ILE A 52 5.66 11.78 -1.86
N PRO A 53 6.60 12.74 -1.87
CA PRO A 53 6.26 14.16 -1.76
C PRO A 53 5.74 14.70 -3.09
N VAL A 54 4.68 15.51 -3.02
CA VAL A 54 4.13 16.24 -4.15
C VAL A 54 4.24 17.72 -3.85
N LEU A 55 4.94 18.45 -4.70
CA LEU A 55 5.16 19.88 -4.58
C LEU A 55 4.66 20.59 -5.84
N ASN A 56 3.86 21.63 -5.67
CA ASN A 56 3.28 22.39 -6.78
C ASN A 56 2.51 21.53 -7.80
N GLY A 57 1.85 20.48 -7.33
CA GLY A 57 1.11 19.54 -8.16
C GLY A 57 1.97 18.50 -8.90
N GLU A 58 3.28 18.52 -8.72
CA GLU A 58 4.23 17.60 -9.34
C GLU A 58 4.95 16.73 -8.30
N VAL A 59 5.23 15.49 -8.67
CA VAL A 59 5.99 14.58 -7.82
C VAL A 59 7.45 15.04 -7.72
N TYR A 60 7.91 15.26 -6.49
CA TYR A 60 9.32 15.54 -6.23
C TYR A 60 10.11 14.24 -6.14
N THR A 61 10.63 13.79 -7.27
CA THR A 61 11.25 12.46 -7.41
C THR A 61 12.49 12.26 -6.53
N GLU A 62 13.26 13.31 -6.28
CA GLU A 62 14.44 13.24 -5.41
C GLU A 62 14.10 13.02 -3.94
N GLY A 63 12.88 13.37 -3.55
CA GLY A 63 12.35 13.19 -2.19
C GLY A 63 11.69 11.86 -1.92
N ILE A 64 11.47 11.03 -2.94
CA ILE A 64 10.84 9.72 -2.78
C ILE A 64 11.69 8.81 -1.90
N ARG A 65 11.06 8.20 -0.90
CA ARG A 65 11.71 7.23 -0.03
C ARG A 65 10.91 5.93 0.00
N ARG A 66 11.65 4.84 0.01
CA ARG A 66 11.11 3.49 0.14
C ARG A 66 11.66 2.86 1.41
N ILE A 67 10.77 2.31 2.22
CA ILE A 67 11.13 1.58 3.43
C ILE A 67 10.75 0.12 3.21
N ASN A 68 11.70 -0.80 3.38
CA ASN A 68 11.48 -2.22 3.18
C ASN A 68 10.83 -2.89 4.40
N VAL A 69 9.78 -2.26 4.92
CA VAL A 69 8.94 -2.75 6.00
C VAL A 69 7.48 -2.53 5.59
N GLY A 70 6.65 -3.52 5.77
CA GLY A 70 5.24 -3.43 5.43
C GLY A 70 4.37 -4.30 6.31
N GLY A 71 3.12 -4.51 5.91
CA GLY A 71 2.14 -5.29 6.64
C GLY A 71 2.60 -6.72 6.97
N PHE A 72 3.33 -7.35 6.06
CA PHE A 72 3.94 -8.66 6.27
C PHE A 72 4.84 -8.68 7.51
N HIS A 73 5.70 -7.70 7.68
CA HIS A 73 6.62 -7.60 8.82
C HIS A 73 5.87 -7.33 10.12
N LEU A 74 4.83 -6.50 10.08
CA LEU A 74 3.98 -6.21 11.24
C LEU A 74 3.22 -7.44 11.72
N VAL A 75 2.64 -8.21 10.80
CA VAL A 75 1.94 -9.46 11.12
C VAL A 75 2.89 -10.48 11.74
N ASN A 76 4.08 -10.66 11.18
CA ASN A 76 5.07 -11.58 11.72
C ASN A 76 5.59 -11.15 13.08
N PHE A 77 5.80 -9.86 13.30
CA PHE A 77 6.18 -9.33 14.60
C PHE A 77 5.11 -9.59 15.66
N LEU A 78 3.85 -9.33 15.33
CA LEU A 78 2.73 -9.62 16.22
C LEU A 78 2.59 -11.12 16.50
N HIS A 79 2.69 -11.94 15.48
CA HIS A 79 2.64 -13.40 15.61
C HIS A 79 3.72 -13.93 16.56
N ARG A 80 4.96 -13.46 16.40
CA ARG A 80 6.07 -13.84 17.29
C ARG A 80 5.85 -13.38 18.72
N GLY A 81 5.34 -12.16 18.91
CA GLY A 81 5.02 -11.63 20.24
C GLY A 81 3.93 -12.45 20.94
N LEU A 82 2.90 -12.85 20.22
CA LEU A 82 1.82 -13.70 20.74
C LEU A 82 2.33 -15.11 21.08
N GLN A 83 3.18 -15.69 20.26
CA GLN A 83 3.79 -16.98 20.55
C GLN A 83 4.64 -16.97 21.82
N LEU A 84 5.40 -15.91 22.05
CA LEU A 84 6.21 -15.73 23.25
C LEU A 84 5.37 -15.51 24.50
N LYS A 85 4.28 -14.74 24.38
CA LYS A 85 3.39 -14.42 25.50
C LYS A 85 2.46 -15.59 25.86
N TYR A 86 1.99 -16.32 24.87
CA TYR A 86 1.01 -17.40 25.02
C TYR A 86 1.57 -18.73 24.51
N SER A 87 2.72 -19.12 25.01
CA SER A 87 3.43 -20.34 24.58
C SER A 87 2.61 -21.64 24.72
N ALA A 88 1.67 -21.70 25.67
CA ALA A 88 0.76 -22.83 25.84
C ALA A 88 -0.20 -23.02 24.66
N HIS A 89 -0.44 -22.00 23.86
CA HIS A 89 -1.37 -22.01 22.72
C HIS A 89 -0.65 -21.89 21.37
N ILE A 90 0.63 -22.20 21.32
CA ILE A 90 1.48 -21.99 20.15
C ILE A 90 0.94 -22.64 18.86
N ASN A 91 0.30 -23.80 18.98
CA ASN A 91 -0.28 -24.53 17.84
C ASN A 91 -1.53 -23.85 17.26
N ASN A 92 -2.20 -23.00 18.05
CA ASN A 92 -3.39 -22.27 17.64
C ASN A 92 -3.06 -20.87 17.10
N ILE A 93 -1.86 -20.36 17.38
CA ILE A 93 -1.40 -19.04 16.95
C ILE A 93 -0.61 -19.20 15.65
N THR A 94 -1.30 -19.20 14.53
CA THR A 94 -0.68 -19.27 13.20
C THR A 94 -0.61 -17.90 12.55
N VAL A 95 0.30 -17.70 11.61
CA VAL A 95 0.39 -16.45 10.84
C VAL A 95 -0.93 -16.13 10.15
N ILE A 96 -1.59 -17.15 9.61
CA ILE A 96 -2.89 -16.99 8.93
C ILE A 96 -3.97 -16.50 9.90
N ALA A 97 -4.00 -17.03 11.11
CA ALA A 97 -4.97 -16.59 12.13
C ALA A 97 -4.74 -15.14 12.55
N VAL A 98 -3.49 -14.76 12.77
CA VAL A 98 -3.11 -13.37 13.11
C VAL A 98 -3.46 -12.42 11.97
N GLN A 99 -3.18 -12.80 10.74
CA GLN A 99 -3.49 -12.00 9.57
C GLN A 99 -4.99 -11.81 9.39
N LYS A 100 -5.79 -12.86 9.58
CA LYS A 100 -7.26 -12.77 9.51
C LYS A 100 -7.83 -11.88 10.61
N ALA A 101 -7.32 -11.97 11.82
CA ALA A 101 -7.74 -11.10 12.93
C ALA A 101 -7.41 -9.64 12.64
N PHE A 102 -6.21 -9.36 12.17
CA PHE A 102 -5.76 -8.01 11.81
C PHE A 102 -6.64 -7.40 10.71
N LEU A 103 -6.95 -8.16 9.65
CA LEU A 103 -7.81 -7.70 8.57
C LEU A 103 -9.25 -7.44 9.03
N LYS A 104 -9.75 -8.25 9.97
CA LYS A 104 -11.09 -8.07 10.52
C LYS A 104 -11.23 -6.76 11.30
N ASP A 105 -10.21 -6.36 12.01
CA ASP A 105 -10.21 -5.12 12.81
C ASP A 105 -10.03 -3.87 11.93
N LEU A 106 -9.50 -4.00 10.71
CA LEU A 106 -9.32 -2.91 9.75
C LEU A 106 -10.57 -2.61 8.92
N VAL A 107 -11.53 -3.51 8.90
CA VAL A 107 -12.82 -3.37 8.19
C VAL A 107 -13.92 -2.94 9.20
#